data_75d930f799a60f9d266ada669d806a7e
#
_entry.id   75d930f799a60f9d266ada669d806a7e
#
_cell.length_a   1.000
_cell.length_b   1.000
_cell.length_c   1.000
_cell.angle_alpha   90.00
_cell.angle_beta   90.00
_cell.angle_gamma   90.00
#
_symmetry.space_group_name_H-M   'P 1'
#
loop_
_entity.id
_entity.type
_entity.pdbx_description
1 polymer ?
#
loop_
_entity_poly.entity_id
_entity_poly.type
_entity_poly.pdbx_seq_one_letter_code
_entity_poly.pdbx_strand_id
1 'polypeptide(L)'
;TRRSSDLAPIFDNIHQTPQIAELQITQEYLGQSKHLVYLAPMWKEFFRFVSPDKLKGIAGVSNIGDNANWCGHPFSQANWYAFGRLAWNPSISSEEIAHEWLIQTYECKDERFTKPVEMMMLTSREACVNYMMPLGLHHIFKFDHHYGPEPDGFKAEYPLEWCPVYYHKADAKGIGFDRSSKGTDAVGQYPEPYRSQYDNIQTCPEEYLLWFHHVPWNYRMKSGSTLWQELCMKYNMGVAMVEVYRDYWHTAAKQYMKGHEQEWQHTDSLLNVQLENAKEWRNTCLKYFQTFSKMKIYE
;
A
#
# COMPACT_ATOMS: atom_id res chain seq x y z
N THR A 1 2.05 1.85 6.71
CA THR A 1 2.17 1.78 5.26
C THR A 1 3.11 0.71 4.75
N ARG A 2 3.88 0.14 5.63
CA ARG A 2 4.48 -1.15 5.37
C ARG A 2 3.36 -2.14 5.12
N ARG A 3 3.60 -3.15 4.33
CA ARG A 3 2.72 -4.31 4.34
C ARG A 3 2.73 -4.83 5.77
N SER A 4 1.64 -4.68 6.50
CA SER A 4 1.56 -5.11 7.91
C SER A 4 1.88 -6.60 8.07
N SER A 5 1.77 -7.37 7.01
CA SER A 5 2.13 -8.77 6.94
C SER A 5 3.64 -9.05 7.03
N ASP A 6 4.53 -8.15 6.63
CA ASP A 6 5.99 -8.37 6.77
C ASP A 6 6.43 -8.31 8.24
N LEU A 7 5.77 -7.46 9.05
CA LEU A 7 6.07 -7.31 10.48
C LEU A 7 5.27 -8.27 11.37
N ALA A 8 4.11 -8.76 10.90
CA ALA A 8 3.23 -9.57 11.73
C ALA A 8 3.91 -10.81 12.34
N PRO A 9 4.82 -11.53 11.66
CA PRO A 9 5.51 -12.68 12.26
C PRO A 9 6.38 -12.36 13.48
N ILE A 10 6.80 -11.08 13.66
CA ILE A 10 7.57 -10.66 14.84
C ILE A 10 6.79 -10.87 16.13
N PHE A 11 5.46 -10.79 16.10
CA PHE A 11 4.61 -10.98 17.27
C PHE A 11 4.80 -12.34 17.93
N ASP A 12 5.24 -13.36 17.20
CA ASP A 12 5.53 -14.67 17.77
C ASP A 12 6.77 -14.66 18.68
N ASN A 13 7.71 -13.70 18.47
CA ASN A 13 8.89 -13.56 19.32
C ASN A 13 8.67 -12.72 20.58
N ILE A 14 7.57 -11.97 20.66
CA ILE A 14 7.28 -11.08 21.79
C ILE A 14 6.05 -11.52 22.59
N HIS A 15 5.74 -12.82 22.53
CA HIS A 15 4.55 -13.41 23.14
C HIS A 15 4.47 -13.31 24.68
N GLN A 16 5.57 -13.02 25.36
CA GLN A 16 5.60 -12.85 26.82
C GLN A 16 5.10 -11.45 27.26
N THR A 17 5.00 -10.51 26.35
CA THR A 17 4.52 -9.16 26.62
C THR A 17 3.10 -8.99 26.09
N PRO A 18 2.17 -8.40 26.88
CA PRO A 18 0.84 -8.08 26.38
C PRO A 18 0.92 -7.18 25.14
N GLN A 19 0.27 -7.60 24.05
CA GLN A 19 0.31 -6.91 22.75
C GLN A 19 -1.03 -6.24 22.48
N ILE A 20 -0.98 -5.03 21.94
CA ILE A 20 -2.11 -4.31 21.34
C ILE A 20 -1.71 -4.00 19.90
N ALA A 21 -2.53 -4.41 18.94
CA ALA A 21 -2.34 -4.02 17.56
C ALA A 21 -2.94 -2.63 17.30
N GLU A 22 -2.23 -1.81 16.57
CA GLU A 22 -2.72 -0.54 16.04
C GLU A 22 -2.94 -0.67 14.54
N LEU A 23 -4.17 -0.43 14.09
CA LEU A 23 -4.55 -0.41 12.69
C LEU A 23 -4.80 1.03 12.26
N GLN A 24 -4.00 1.52 11.34
CA GLN A 24 -4.16 2.84 10.75
C GLN A 24 -5.33 2.83 9.75
N ILE A 25 -6.43 3.51 10.11
CA ILE A 25 -7.65 3.57 9.31
C ILE A 25 -7.54 4.59 8.19
N THR A 26 -6.91 5.74 8.46
CA THR A 26 -6.61 6.76 7.45
C THR A 26 -5.17 6.65 7.00
N GLN A 27 -4.97 6.62 5.69
CA GLN A 27 -3.66 6.36 5.09
C GLN A 27 -2.83 7.62 4.95
N GLU A 28 -1.89 7.85 5.85
CA GLU A 28 -0.93 8.93 5.74
C GLU A 28 0.00 8.76 4.52
N TYR A 29 0.53 7.56 4.32
CA TYR A 29 1.58 7.30 3.33
C TYR A 29 1.07 6.75 1.99
N LEU A 30 -0.19 6.40 1.88
CA LEU A 30 -0.84 5.95 0.65
C LEU A 30 -1.87 6.98 0.15
N GLY A 31 -1.42 8.24 -0.04
CA GLY A 31 -2.22 9.31 -0.63
C GLY A 31 -3.03 10.15 0.34
N GLN A 32 -2.82 10.05 1.65
CA GLN A 32 -3.37 10.95 2.68
C GLN A 32 -4.89 11.17 2.58
N SER A 33 -5.66 10.12 2.47
CA SER A 33 -7.12 10.19 2.31
C SER A 33 -7.60 10.92 1.05
N LYS A 34 -6.70 11.20 0.09
CA LYS A 34 -7.06 11.72 -1.23
C LYS A 34 -7.20 10.62 -2.27
N HIS A 35 -6.70 9.42 -1.96
CA HIS A 35 -6.71 8.26 -2.84
C HIS A 35 -7.70 7.21 -2.34
N LEU A 36 -8.25 6.46 -3.29
CA LEU A 36 -9.03 5.27 -2.98
C LEU A 36 -8.05 4.19 -2.50
N VAL A 37 -8.15 3.80 -1.23
CA VAL A 37 -7.36 2.74 -0.60
C VAL A 37 -8.19 1.98 0.41
N TYR A 38 -8.63 0.79 0.06
CA TYR A 38 -9.36 -0.10 0.95
C TYR A 38 -8.40 -1.06 1.66
N LEU A 39 -8.47 -1.14 2.97
CA LEU A 39 -7.46 -1.75 3.81
C LEU A 39 -7.82 -3.14 4.35
N ALA A 40 -9.08 -3.55 4.28
CA ALA A 40 -9.51 -4.82 4.86
C ALA A 40 -8.70 -6.02 4.34
N PRO A 41 -8.33 -6.13 3.05
CA PRO A 41 -7.48 -7.23 2.58
C PRO A 41 -6.15 -7.31 3.33
N MET A 42 -5.49 -6.15 3.56
CA MET A 42 -4.24 -6.09 4.31
C MET A 42 -4.42 -6.48 5.78
N TRP A 43 -5.50 -6.01 6.42
CA TRP A 43 -5.78 -6.39 7.81
C TRP A 43 -6.12 -7.88 7.96
N LYS A 44 -6.81 -8.47 6.99
CA LYS A 44 -7.04 -9.92 6.93
C LYS A 44 -5.73 -10.69 6.83
N GLU A 45 -4.77 -10.20 6.05
CA GLU A 45 -3.44 -10.80 5.96
C GLU A 45 -2.70 -10.73 7.31
N PHE A 46 -2.76 -9.59 8.02
CA PHE A 46 -2.19 -9.47 9.36
C PHE A 46 -2.73 -10.55 10.32
N PHE A 47 -4.03 -10.79 10.33
CA PHE A 47 -4.64 -11.80 11.20
C PHE A 47 -4.34 -13.25 10.82
N ARG A 48 -3.68 -13.52 9.69
CA ARG A 48 -3.13 -14.87 9.41
C ARG A 48 -1.90 -15.17 10.25
N PHE A 49 -1.15 -14.16 10.64
CA PHE A 49 0.07 -14.31 11.44
C PHE A 49 -0.20 -14.09 12.94
N VAL A 50 -1.13 -13.21 13.27
CA VAL A 50 -1.43 -12.86 14.66
C VAL A 50 -2.83 -13.34 15.01
N SER A 51 -2.90 -14.38 15.84
CA SER A 51 -4.18 -14.84 16.38
C SER A 51 -4.81 -13.74 17.24
N PRO A 52 -6.08 -13.40 17.02
CA PRO A 52 -6.80 -12.42 17.87
C PRO A 52 -6.71 -12.75 19.37
N ASP A 53 -6.66 -14.02 19.73
CA ASP A 53 -6.58 -14.46 21.12
C ASP A 53 -5.26 -14.08 21.82
N LYS A 54 -4.21 -13.86 21.04
CA LYS A 54 -2.91 -13.38 21.54
C LYS A 54 -2.87 -11.89 21.81
N LEU A 55 -3.79 -11.13 21.21
CA LEU A 55 -3.88 -9.68 21.38
C LEU A 55 -4.72 -9.35 22.63
N LYS A 56 -4.29 -8.32 23.36
CA LYS A 56 -5.06 -7.75 24.49
C LYS A 56 -6.02 -6.65 24.04
N GLY A 57 -5.86 -6.18 22.82
CA GLY A 57 -6.74 -5.20 22.21
C GLY A 57 -6.31 -4.86 20.80
N ILE A 58 -7.20 -4.18 20.08
CA ILE A 58 -6.95 -3.62 18.76
C ILE A 58 -7.42 -2.16 18.79
N ALA A 59 -6.53 -1.23 18.46
CA ALA A 59 -6.84 0.19 18.35
C ALA A 59 -6.93 0.60 16.87
N GLY A 60 -7.98 1.33 16.50
CA GLY A 60 -8.08 2.01 15.22
C GLY A 60 -7.61 3.45 15.34
N VAL A 61 -6.69 3.88 14.49
CA VAL A 61 -6.12 5.23 14.52
C VAL A 61 -6.41 5.94 13.21
N SER A 62 -6.85 7.19 13.29
CA SER A 62 -7.16 8.00 12.12
C SER A 62 -7.01 9.48 12.40
N ASN A 63 -6.38 10.20 11.47
CA ASN A 63 -6.41 11.65 11.42
C ASN A 63 -7.64 12.06 10.63
N ILE A 64 -8.69 12.51 11.32
CA ILE A 64 -9.99 12.81 10.70
C ILE A 64 -10.10 14.26 10.21
N GLY A 65 -9.25 15.18 10.70
CA GLY A 65 -9.32 16.58 10.33
C GLY A 65 -10.69 17.20 10.60
N ASP A 66 -11.12 18.10 9.75
CA ASP A 66 -12.40 18.81 9.79
C ASP A 66 -13.38 18.38 8.67
N ASN A 67 -13.10 17.30 7.98
CA ASN A 67 -13.96 16.79 6.91
C ASN A 67 -15.27 16.24 7.47
N ALA A 68 -16.39 16.61 6.84
CA ALA A 68 -17.72 16.14 7.24
C ALA A 68 -17.87 14.61 7.17
N ASN A 69 -17.13 13.94 6.26
CA ASN A 69 -17.09 12.49 6.13
C ASN A 69 -15.99 11.83 6.98
N TRP A 70 -15.30 12.57 7.84
CA TRP A 70 -14.24 12.17 8.78
C TRP A 70 -12.91 11.75 8.18
N CYS A 71 -12.81 11.48 6.92
CA CYS A 71 -11.62 10.85 6.35
C CYS A 71 -11.25 11.35 4.95
N GLY A 72 -11.83 12.44 4.49
CA GLY A 72 -11.51 13.10 3.22
C GLY A 72 -12.07 12.40 1.99
N HIS A 73 -11.73 11.12 1.79
CA HIS A 73 -12.24 10.34 0.67
C HIS A 73 -13.49 9.54 1.07
N PRO A 74 -14.60 9.55 0.27
CA PRO A 74 -15.81 8.79 0.61
C PRO A 74 -15.54 7.32 0.90
N PHE A 75 -14.69 6.64 0.11
CA PHE A 75 -14.32 5.23 0.32
C PHE A 75 -13.45 5.00 1.57
N SER A 76 -12.87 6.02 2.18
CA SER A 76 -12.17 5.85 3.45
C SER A 76 -13.13 5.51 4.59
N GLN A 77 -14.42 5.83 4.46
CA GLN A 77 -15.46 5.36 5.40
C GLN A 77 -15.58 3.83 5.41
N ALA A 78 -15.32 3.16 4.27
CA ALA A 78 -15.29 1.71 4.21
C ALA A 78 -14.21 1.10 5.12
N ASN A 79 -13.09 1.80 5.36
CA ASN A 79 -12.05 1.36 6.29
C ASN A 79 -12.54 1.43 7.75
N TRP A 80 -13.30 2.47 8.11
CA TRP A 80 -13.94 2.55 9.43
C TRP A 80 -14.92 1.40 9.63
N TYR A 81 -15.77 1.17 8.65
CA TYR A 81 -16.71 0.05 8.66
C TYR A 81 -15.99 -1.29 8.78
N ALA A 82 -14.95 -1.50 7.97
CA ALA A 82 -14.15 -2.72 7.99
C ALA A 82 -13.43 -2.94 9.32
N PHE A 83 -12.89 -1.87 9.94
CA PHE A 83 -12.30 -1.97 11.28
C PHE A 83 -13.30 -2.50 12.29
N GLY A 84 -14.50 -1.90 12.35
CA GLY A 84 -15.55 -2.36 13.26
C GLY A 84 -15.99 -3.80 13.02
N ARG A 85 -16.16 -4.18 11.74
CA ARG A 85 -16.55 -5.54 11.36
C ARG A 85 -15.50 -6.57 11.75
N LEU A 86 -14.20 -6.30 11.49
CA LEU A 86 -13.09 -7.20 11.80
C LEU A 86 -12.79 -7.25 13.30
N ALA A 87 -12.97 -6.15 14.04
CA ALA A 87 -12.84 -6.15 15.49
C ALA A 87 -13.92 -7.03 16.16
N TRP A 88 -15.11 -7.09 15.58
CA TRP A 88 -16.21 -7.92 16.05
C TRP A 88 -16.09 -9.38 15.57
N ASN A 89 -15.80 -9.58 14.30
CA ASN A 89 -15.66 -10.90 13.69
C ASN A 89 -14.46 -10.94 12.74
N PRO A 90 -13.28 -11.36 13.20
CA PRO A 90 -12.08 -11.43 12.36
C PRO A 90 -12.16 -12.50 11.26
N SER A 91 -13.18 -13.38 11.28
CA SER A 91 -13.37 -14.42 10.27
C SER A 91 -14.05 -13.93 8.99
N ILE A 92 -14.77 -12.81 9.06
CA ILE A 92 -15.46 -12.25 7.87
C ILE A 92 -14.46 -11.91 6.76
N SER A 93 -14.84 -12.11 5.50
CA SER A 93 -13.96 -11.79 4.36
C SER A 93 -13.94 -10.29 4.04
N SER A 94 -12.86 -9.83 3.41
CA SER A 94 -12.77 -8.44 2.94
C SER A 94 -13.78 -8.12 1.85
N GLU A 95 -14.12 -9.10 1.03
CA GLU A 95 -15.15 -9.05 -0.03
C GLU A 95 -16.54 -8.86 0.56
N GLU A 96 -16.88 -9.65 1.57
CA GLU A 96 -18.16 -9.56 2.25
C GLU A 96 -18.34 -8.20 2.94
N ILE A 97 -17.29 -7.69 3.60
CA ILE A 97 -17.31 -6.36 4.22
C ILE A 97 -17.49 -5.26 3.17
N ALA A 98 -16.79 -5.35 2.03
CA ALA A 98 -16.93 -4.39 0.94
C ALA A 98 -18.35 -4.39 0.39
N HIS A 99 -18.92 -5.57 0.15
CA HIS A 99 -20.29 -5.72 -0.34
C HIS A 99 -21.32 -5.14 0.64
N GLU A 100 -21.23 -5.48 1.93
CA GLU A 100 -22.12 -4.95 2.96
C GLU A 100 -22.07 -3.41 2.99
N TRP A 101 -20.85 -2.83 2.99
CA TRP A 101 -20.68 -1.38 3.03
C TRP A 101 -21.27 -0.70 1.79
N LEU A 102 -21.04 -1.25 0.60
CA LEU A 102 -21.58 -0.69 -0.65
C LEU A 102 -23.10 -0.66 -0.66
N ILE A 103 -23.75 -1.78 -0.29
CA ILE A 103 -25.20 -1.86 -0.27
C ILE A 103 -25.80 -0.90 0.75
N GLN A 104 -25.19 -0.80 1.94
CA GLN A 104 -25.69 0.09 2.98
C GLN A 104 -25.47 1.57 2.65
N THR A 105 -24.38 1.89 1.96
CA THR A 105 -24.01 3.28 1.67
C THR A 105 -24.80 3.83 0.47
N TYR A 106 -24.93 3.05 -0.60
CA TYR A 106 -25.52 3.52 -1.86
C TYR A 106 -26.91 2.94 -2.17
N GLU A 107 -27.45 2.08 -1.29
CA GLU A 107 -28.75 1.43 -1.42
C GLU A 107 -28.95 0.73 -2.77
N CYS A 108 -27.86 0.38 -3.46
CA CYS A 108 -27.85 -0.22 -4.79
C CYS A 108 -27.40 -1.69 -4.70
N LYS A 109 -28.28 -2.59 -5.21
CA LYS A 109 -28.04 -4.04 -5.28
C LYS A 109 -27.75 -4.53 -6.71
N ASP A 110 -27.66 -3.63 -7.69
CA ASP A 110 -27.37 -4.00 -9.08
C ASP A 110 -25.91 -4.47 -9.19
N GLU A 111 -25.70 -5.70 -9.60
CA GLU A 111 -24.36 -6.29 -9.73
C GLU A 111 -23.48 -5.56 -10.76
N ARG A 112 -24.08 -4.85 -11.73
CA ARG A 112 -23.35 -4.01 -12.68
C ARG A 112 -22.69 -2.80 -12.01
N PHE A 113 -23.16 -2.42 -10.83
CA PHE A 113 -22.55 -1.41 -9.96
C PHE A 113 -21.67 -2.07 -8.88
N THR A 114 -22.22 -3.01 -8.11
CA THR A 114 -21.53 -3.53 -6.92
C THR A 114 -20.27 -4.28 -7.28
N LYS A 115 -20.27 -5.17 -8.29
CA LYS A 115 -19.10 -5.98 -8.66
C LYS A 115 -17.88 -5.15 -9.11
N PRO A 116 -18.02 -4.19 -10.04
CA PRO A 116 -16.87 -3.36 -10.41
C PRO A 116 -16.36 -2.49 -9.25
N VAL A 117 -17.25 -1.94 -8.41
CA VAL A 117 -16.82 -1.11 -7.27
C VAL A 117 -16.16 -1.95 -6.18
N GLU A 118 -16.66 -3.14 -5.89
CA GLU A 118 -15.98 -4.12 -5.02
C GLU A 118 -14.56 -4.43 -5.53
N MET A 119 -14.43 -4.67 -6.85
CA MET A 119 -13.11 -4.91 -7.45
C MET A 119 -12.19 -3.70 -7.30
N MET A 120 -12.71 -2.49 -7.53
CA MET A 120 -11.93 -1.25 -7.28
C MET A 120 -11.45 -1.19 -5.82
N MET A 121 -12.33 -1.45 -4.85
CA MET A 121 -11.97 -1.45 -3.43
C MET A 121 -10.89 -2.50 -3.14
N LEU A 122 -11.13 -3.75 -3.47
CA LEU A 122 -10.27 -4.89 -3.12
C LEU A 122 -8.86 -4.79 -3.72
N THR A 123 -8.73 -4.15 -4.88
CA THR A 123 -7.45 -4.01 -5.58
C THR A 123 -6.77 -2.65 -5.38
N SER A 124 -7.46 -1.68 -4.76
CA SER A 124 -7.02 -0.29 -4.66
C SER A 124 -5.71 -0.10 -3.89
N ARG A 125 -5.51 -0.85 -2.80
CA ARG A 125 -4.26 -0.79 -2.04
C ARG A 125 -3.07 -1.27 -2.88
N GLU A 126 -3.22 -2.38 -3.59
CA GLU A 126 -2.15 -2.91 -4.45
C GLU A 126 -1.86 -1.97 -5.64
N ALA A 127 -2.88 -1.32 -6.19
CA ALA A 127 -2.67 -0.27 -7.18
C ALA A 127 -1.80 0.85 -6.61
N CYS A 128 -2.11 1.35 -5.41
CA CYS A 128 -1.33 2.36 -4.71
C CYS A 128 0.12 1.91 -4.47
N VAL A 129 0.32 0.72 -3.94
CA VAL A 129 1.67 0.16 -3.71
C VAL A 129 2.45 0.08 -5.02
N ASN A 130 1.81 -0.36 -6.10
CA ASN A 130 2.46 -0.53 -7.39
C ASN A 130 2.95 0.80 -8.00
N TYR A 131 2.15 1.88 -7.95
CA TYR A 131 2.61 3.14 -8.50
C TYR A 131 3.46 3.98 -7.54
N MET A 132 3.49 3.66 -6.25
CA MET A 132 4.30 4.37 -5.26
C MET A 132 5.59 3.63 -4.91
N MET A 133 5.47 2.49 -4.26
CA MET A 133 6.58 1.80 -3.59
C MET A 133 6.49 0.27 -3.82
N PRO A 134 6.62 -0.20 -5.08
CA PRO A 134 6.53 -1.61 -5.40
C PRO A 134 7.71 -2.42 -4.85
N LEU A 135 7.53 -3.74 -4.77
CA LEU A 135 8.55 -4.74 -4.41
C LEU A 135 9.24 -4.50 -3.06
N GLY A 136 8.57 -3.84 -2.12
CA GLY A 136 9.12 -3.56 -0.80
C GLY A 136 9.91 -2.25 -0.70
N LEU A 137 9.94 -1.44 -1.73
CA LEU A 137 10.44 -0.06 -1.61
C LEU A 137 9.66 0.69 -0.54
N HIS A 138 10.34 1.58 0.19
CA HIS A 138 9.73 2.39 1.24
C HIS A 138 10.47 3.71 1.42
N HIS A 139 9.79 4.71 2.05
CA HIS A 139 10.34 6.03 2.37
C HIS A 139 10.93 6.77 1.17
N ILE A 140 10.26 6.71 0.02
CA ILE A 140 10.59 7.47 -1.18
C ILE A 140 9.50 8.52 -1.51
N PHE A 141 8.71 8.88 -0.52
CA PHE A 141 7.73 9.97 -0.53
C PHE A 141 8.34 11.27 0.01
N LYS A 142 7.73 12.40 -0.32
CA LYS A 142 8.14 13.72 0.17
C LYS A 142 8.17 13.74 1.70
N PHE A 143 9.19 14.39 2.26
CA PHE A 143 9.36 14.46 3.72
C PHE A 143 8.19 15.20 4.38
N ASP A 144 7.83 16.36 3.85
CA ASP A 144 6.73 17.14 4.36
C ASP A 144 5.40 16.52 3.93
N HIS A 145 4.52 16.26 4.89
CA HIS A 145 3.20 15.66 4.71
C HIS A 145 3.15 14.31 3.98
N HIS A 146 4.27 13.73 3.57
CA HIS A 146 4.39 12.41 2.93
C HIS A 146 3.54 12.22 1.66
N TYR A 147 3.21 13.29 0.96
CA TYR A 147 2.40 13.24 -0.26
C TYR A 147 3.22 13.52 -1.51
N GLY A 148 3.25 12.56 -2.43
CA GLY A 148 4.03 12.61 -3.67
C GLY A 148 5.43 11.99 -3.54
N PRO A 149 6.13 11.76 -4.68
CA PRO A 149 7.42 11.09 -4.73
C PRO A 149 8.60 12.01 -4.40
N GLU A 150 9.56 11.49 -3.66
CA GLU A 150 10.89 12.08 -3.42
C GLU A 150 11.94 10.96 -3.32
N PRO A 151 12.22 10.22 -4.42
CA PRO A 151 13.12 9.08 -4.40
C PRO A 151 14.60 9.45 -4.23
N ASP A 152 14.97 10.71 -4.41
CA ASP A 152 16.33 11.24 -4.28
C ASP A 152 16.68 11.65 -2.82
N GLY A 153 15.86 11.26 -1.87
CA GLY A 153 16.04 11.53 -0.45
C GLY A 153 15.33 12.79 0.02
N PHE A 154 15.23 12.93 1.34
CA PHE A 154 14.52 14.08 1.92
C PHE A 154 15.26 15.38 1.68
N LYS A 155 14.59 16.30 1.00
CA LYS A 155 15.03 17.68 0.80
C LYS A 155 14.59 18.59 1.95
N ALA A 156 14.56 18.05 3.17
CA ALA A 156 14.21 18.80 4.35
C ALA A 156 15.43 19.58 4.88
N GLU A 157 15.18 20.76 5.42
CA GLU A 157 16.16 21.57 6.13
C GLU A 157 16.47 20.99 7.53
N TYR A 158 16.69 19.66 7.60
CA TYR A 158 17.01 18.95 8.84
C TYR A 158 18.37 18.27 8.73
N PRO A 159 19.04 18.01 9.87
CA PRO A 159 20.26 17.21 9.88
C PRO A 159 20.06 15.89 9.16
N LEU A 160 21.04 15.50 8.35
CA LEU A 160 20.95 14.30 7.51
C LEU A 160 20.70 13.03 8.32
N GLU A 161 21.25 12.97 9.54
CA GLU A 161 21.05 11.88 10.50
C GLU A 161 19.62 11.74 11.01
N TRP A 162 18.78 12.75 10.81
CA TRP A 162 17.34 12.70 11.13
C TRP A 162 16.51 12.21 9.95
N CYS A 163 17.13 12.08 8.77
CA CYS A 163 16.43 11.73 7.54
C CYS A 163 16.64 10.25 7.23
N PRO A 164 15.60 9.49 6.83
CA PRO A 164 15.71 8.06 6.54
C PRO A 164 16.30 7.79 5.15
N VAL A 165 17.47 8.35 4.87
CA VAL A 165 18.18 8.24 3.57
C VAL A 165 18.65 6.82 3.23
N TYR A 166 18.53 5.88 4.15
CA TYR A 166 18.96 4.49 4.01
C TYR A 166 17.85 3.55 3.52
N TYR A 167 16.61 3.99 3.40
CA TYR A 167 15.48 3.11 3.13
C TYR A 167 15.42 2.57 1.69
N HIS A 168 15.78 3.36 0.71
CA HIS A 168 15.70 2.94 -0.70
C HIS A 168 17.05 2.67 -1.36
N LYS A 169 18.09 3.38 -0.98
CA LYS A 169 19.52 3.26 -1.42
C LYS A 169 19.71 2.75 -2.85
N ALA A 170 19.28 3.54 -3.83
CA ALA A 170 19.56 3.26 -5.23
C ALA A 170 21.00 3.70 -5.58
N ASP A 171 21.76 2.85 -6.27
CA ASP A 171 23.10 3.12 -6.78
C ASP A 171 23.35 2.39 -8.11
N ALA A 172 24.57 2.51 -8.65
CA ALA A 172 24.94 1.87 -9.91
C ALA A 172 24.87 0.33 -9.87
N LYS A 173 24.90 -0.29 -8.69
CA LYS A 173 24.84 -1.74 -8.52
C LYS A 173 23.42 -2.26 -8.40
N GLY A 174 22.50 -1.46 -7.84
CA GLY A 174 21.13 -1.91 -7.61
C GLY A 174 20.28 -0.94 -6.79
N ILE A 175 19.24 -1.48 -6.20
CA ILE A 175 18.27 -0.75 -5.36
C ILE A 175 17.79 -1.62 -4.19
N GLY A 176 17.33 -0.99 -3.13
CA GLY A 176 16.89 -1.63 -1.90
C GLY A 176 17.94 -1.50 -0.80
N PHE A 177 17.57 -1.91 0.39
CA PHE A 177 18.45 -1.79 1.56
C PHE A 177 18.70 -3.18 2.15
N ASP A 178 20.00 -3.53 2.36
CA ASP A 178 20.37 -4.84 2.86
C ASP A 178 20.10 -4.96 4.38
N ARG A 179 19.02 -5.64 4.70
CA ARG A 179 18.58 -5.98 6.06
C ARG A 179 18.78 -7.46 6.39
N SER A 180 19.43 -8.20 5.48
CA SER A 180 19.79 -9.60 5.71
C SER A 180 20.82 -9.73 6.84
N SER A 181 21.15 -10.96 7.22
CA SER A 181 22.19 -11.28 8.19
C SER A 181 23.59 -10.80 7.77
N LYS A 182 23.78 -10.51 6.47
CA LYS A 182 25.02 -9.94 5.90
C LYS A 182 25.03 -8.41 5.91
N GLY A 183 23.88 -7.78 6.09
CA GLY A 183 23.72 -6.33 6.18
C GLY A 183 23.51 -5.85 7.61
N THR A 184 22.32 -5.31 7.91
CA THR A 184 22.00 -4.81 9.26
C THR A 184 21.46 -5.88 10.21
N ASP A 185 21.26 -7.09 9.75
CA ASP A 185 20.66 -8.23 10.48
C ASP A 185 19.24 -7.92 11.07
N ALA A 186 18.50 -7.03 10.45
CA ALA A 186 17.13 -6.78 10.89
C ALA A 186 16.23 -8.02 10.72
N VAL A 187 16.60 -8.98 9.86
CA VAL A 187 15.93 -10.27 9.75
C VAL A 187 16.04 -11.11 11.01
N GLY A 188 17.05 -10.86 11.86
CA GLY A 188 17.25 -11.56 13.13
C GLY A 188 16.12 -11.41 14.14
N GLN A 189 15.25 -10.39 13.97
CA GLN A 189 14.07 -10.20 14.83
C GLN A 189 12.89 -11.13 14.50
N TYR A 190 12.93 -11.82 13.34
CA TYR A 190 11.85 -12.70 12.92
C TYR A 190 12.03 -14.13 13.45
N PRO A 191 10.93 -14.84 13.81
CA PRO A 191 11.00 -16.26 14.12
C PRO A 191 11.23 -17.10 12.86
N GLU A 192 11.69 -18.35 13.05
CA GLU A 192 11.68 -19.33 11.97
C GLU A 192 10.24 -19.77 11.67
N PRO A 193 9.87 -20.05 10.41
CA PRO A 193 10.75 -20.09 9.23
C PRO A 193 10.96 -18.74 8.52
N TYR A 194 10.35 -17.66 8.99
CA TYR A 194 10.34 -16.36 8.33
C TYR A 194 11.74 -15.75 8.26
N ARG A 195 12.55 -15.89 9.32
CA ARG A 195 13.93 -15.42 9.34
C ARG A 195 14.72 -16.00 8.17
N SER A 196 14.75 -17.32 8.03
CA SER A 196 15.46 -17.99 6.93
C SER A 196 14.89 -17.63 5.56
N GLN A 197 13.56 -17.45 5.46
CA GLN A 197 12.89 -17.06 4.22
C GLN A 197 13.28 -15.65 3.77
N TYR A 198 13.31 -14.69 4.69
CA TYR A 198 13.60 -13.29 4.37
C TYR A 198 15.09 -13.02 4.23
N ASP A 199 15.95 -13.79 4.90
CA ASP A 199 17.41 -13.65 4.83
C ASP A 199 17.99 -14.07 3.47
N ASN A 200 17.34 -14.97 2.77
CA ASN A 200 17.80 -15.46 1.49
C ASN A 200 17.04 -14.80 0.34
N ILE A 201 17.76 -14.07 -0.51
CA ILE A 201 17.19 -13.35 -1.67
C ILE A 201 16.38 -14.25 -2.60
N GLN A 202 16.70 -15.55 -2.70
CA GLN A 202 16.00 -16.51 -3.57
C GLN A 202 14.64 -16.95 -2.99
N THR A 203 14.50 -16.94 -1.68
CA THR A 203 13.29 -17.38 -0.97
C THR A 203 12.45 -16.20 -0.48
N CYS A 204 13.04 -15.02 -0.39
CA CYS A 204 12.33 -13.80 -0.01
C CYS A 204 11.14 -13.55 -0.96
N PRO A 205 9.93 -13.33 -0.42
CA PRO A 205 8.80 -12.92 -1.24
C PRO A 205 9.11 -11.63 -2.01
N GLU A 206 8.77 -11.60 -3.31
CA GLU A 206 9.14 -10.47 -4.17
C GLU A 206 8.55 -9.14 -3.71
N GLU A 207 7.39 -9.17 -3.06
CA GLU A 207 6.76 -8.00 -2.45
C GLU A 207 7.56 -7.39 -1.29
N TYR A 208 8.51 -8.10 -0.70
CA TYR A 208 9.40 -7.62 0.37
C TYR A 208 10.86 -7.52 -0.08
N LEU A 209 11.15 -7.85 -1.34
CA LEU A 209 12.50 -8.05 -1.83
C LEU A 209 13.41 -6.84 -1.57
N LEU A 210 12.97 -5.65 -1.97
CA LEU A 210 13.76 -4.41 -1.83
C LEU A 210 13.73 -3.83 -0.41
N TRP A 211 12.87 -4.35 0.45
CA TRP A 211 12.89 -4.06 1.87
C TRP A 211 14.01 -4.80 2.59
N PHE A 212 14.23 -6.05 2.25
CA PHE A 212 15.22 -6.90 2.91
C PHE A 212 16.57 -6.94 2.20
N HIS A 213 16.64 -6.67 0.90
CA HIS A 213 17.84 -6.83 0.10
C HIS A 213 18.16 -5.61 -0.76
N HIS A 214 19.48 -5.36 -0.95
CA HIS A 214 19.97 -4.50 -2.02
C HIS A 214 20.17 -5.36 -3.27
N VAL A 215 19.37 -5.13 -4.31
CA VAL A 215 19.21 -6.06 -5.44
C VAL A 215 19.74 -5.45 -6.72
N PRO A 216 20.59 -6.16 -7.48
CA PRO A 216 21.10 -5.68 -8.77
C PRO A 216 19.99 -5.42 -9.78
N TRP A 217 20.14 -4.38 -10.62
CA TRP A 217 19.18 -4.01 -11.64
C TRP A 217 18.83 -5.12 -12.64
N ASN A 218 19.80 -6.01 -12.92
CA ASN A 218 19.65 -7.15 -13.82
C ASN A 218 19.29 -8.47 -13.12
N TYR A 219 19.02 -8.45 -11.82
CA TYR A 219 18.57 -9.62 -11.08
C TYR A 219 17.33 -10.23 -11.74
N ARG A 220 17.32 -11.56 -11.89
CA ARG A 220 16.21 -12.29 -12.50
C ARG A 220 15.11 -12.57 -11.47
N MET A 221 13.95 -11.97 -11.71
CA MET A 221 12.74 -12.17 -10.93
C MET A 221 12.09 -13.51 -11.28
N LYS A 222 11.15 -13.97 -10.45
CA LYS A 222 10.39 -15.22 -10.70
C LYS A 222 9.60 -15.19 -12.00
N SER A 223 9.21 -14.02 -12.47
CA SER A 223 8.57 -13.81 -13.78
C SER A 223 9.51 -14.08 -14.96
N GLY A 224 10.82 -14.21 -14.72
CA GLY A 224 11.85 -14.28 -15.79
C GLY A 224 12.33 -12.89 -16.26
N SER A 225 11.67 -11.81 -15.88
CA SER A 225 12.09 -10.45 -16.18
C SER A 225 13.29 -10.03 -15.31
N THR A 226 13.98 -8.95 -15.68
CA THR A 226 14.94 -8.31 -14.77
C THR A 226 14.21 -7.49 -13.72
N LEU A 227 14.86 -7.20 -12.58
CA LEU A 227 14.33 -6.28 -11.57
C LEU A 227 13.90 -4.94 -12.18
N TRP A 228 14.71 -4.40 -13.09
CA TRP A 228 14.37 -3.14 -13.77
C TRP A 228 13.09 -3.24 -14.59
N GLN A 229 12.94 -4.31 -15.37
CA GLN A 229 11.70 -4.56 -16.13
C GLN A 229 10.49 -4.73 -15.22
N GLU A 230 10.66 -5.47 -14.12
CA GLU A 230 9.59 -5.68 -13.14
C GLU A 230 9.17 -4.37 -12.47
N LEU A 231 10.12 -3.50 -12.09
CA LEU A 231 9.83 -2.17 -11.57
C LEU A 231 9.04 -1.32 -12.58
N CYS A 232 9.48 -1.25 -13.83
CA CYS A 232 8.74 -0.53 -14.87
C CYS A 232 7.31 -1.07 -15.01
N MET A 233 7.16 -2.40 -15.07
CA MET A 233 5.86 -3.04 -15.19
C MET A 233 4.95 -2.73 -13.98
N LYS A 234 5.46 -2.81 -12.75
CA LYS A 234 4.68 -2.51 -11.53
C LYS A 234 4.18 -1.05 -11.52
N TYR A 235 5.05 -0.10 -11.83
CA TYR A 235 4.67 1.31 -11.90
C TYR A 235 3.61 1.56 -12.98
N ASN A 236 3.77 0.99 -14.17
CA ASN A 236 2.78 1.14 -15.24
C ASN A 236 1.45 0.46 -14.89
N MET A 237 1.49 -0.73 -14.30
CA MET A 237 0.30 -1.45 -13.86
C MET A 237 -0.47 -0.64 -12.80
N GLY A 238 0.21 -0.05 -11.83
CA GLY A 238 -0.44 0.78 -10.80
C GLY A 238 -1.19 1.98 -11.40
N VAL A 239 -0.55 2.67 -12.37
CA VAL A 239 -1.20 3.78 -13.09
C VAL A 239 -2.41 3.29 -13.89
N ALA A 240 -2.26 2.21 -14.66
CA ALA A 240 -3.35 1.65 -15.48
C ALA A 240 -4.55 1.21 -14.62
N MET A 241 -4.32 0.64 -13.44
CA MET A 241 -5.38 0.27 -12.51
C MET A 241 -6.19 1.48 -12.06
N VAL A 242 -5.52 2.57 -11.67
CA VAL A 242 -6.21 3.82 -11.26
C VAL A 242 -6.97 4.43 -12.44
N GLU A 243 -6.43 4.36 -13.64
CA GLU A 243 -7.13 4.81 -14.85
C GLU A 243 -8.43 4.04 -15.10
N VAL A 244 -8.39 2.70 -14.97
CA VAL A 244 -9.59 1.86 -15.05
C VAL A 244 -10.61 2.23 -13.97
N TYR A 245 -10.21 2.49 -12.74
CA TYR A 245 -11.11 2.91 -11.66
C TYR A 245 -11.79 4.23 -11.99
N ARG A 246 -10.99 5.23 -12.40
CA ARG A 246 -11.48 6.55 -12.79
C ARG A 246 -12.47 6.46 -13.96
N ASP A 247 -12.13 5.71 -15.00
CA ASP A 247 -12.96 5.60 -16.20
C ASP A 247 -14.29 4.90 -15.90
N TYR A 248 -14.27 3.82 -15.11
CA TYR A 248 -15.49 3.17 -14.69
C TYR A 248 -16.35 4.10 -13.84
N TRP A 249 -15.79 4.77 -12.84
CA TRP A 249 -16.53 5.66 -11.96
C TRP A 249 -17.16 6.83 -12.73
N HIS A 250 -16.38 7.45 -13.59
CA HIS A 250 -16.82 8.58 -14.38
C HIS A 250 -17.95 8.23 -15.37
N THR A 251 -17.86 7.09 -16.03
CA THR A 251 -18.76 6.72 -17.15
C THR A 251 -19.93 5.83 -16.73
N ALA A 252 -19.66 4.76 -15.99
CA ALA A 252 -20.64 3.72 -15.71
C ALA A 252 -21.30 3.84 -14.34
N ALA A 253 -20.56 4.23 -13.29
CA ALA A 253 -21.11 4.28 -11.93
C ALA A 253 -22.16 5.37 -11.77
N LYS A 254 -22.05 6.48 -12.48
CA LYS A 254 -22.92 7.67 -12.38
C LYS A 254 -24.42 7.34 -12.41
N GLN A 255 -24.84 6.43 -13.28
CA GLN A 255 -26.26 6.06 -13.43
C GLN A 255 -26.87 5.41 -12.20
N TYR A 256 -26.03 4.85 -11.31
CA TYR A 256 -26.45 4.18 -10.08
C TYR A 256 -26.41 5.10 -8.85
N MET A 257 -25.88 6.30 -9.00
CA MET A 257 -25.62 7.24 -7.91
C MET A 257 -26.74 8.28 -7.74
N LYS A 258 -27.98 7.92 -8.12
CA LYS A 258 -29.15 8.78 -7.93
C LYS A 258 -29.40 9.00 -6.44
N GLY A 259 -29.40 10.28 -6.02
CA GLY A 259 -29.48 10.67 -4.61
C GLY A 259 -28.12 10.75 -3.91
N HIS A 260 -27.04 10.36 -4.59
CA HIS A 260 -25.65 10.41 -4.12
C HIS A 260 -24.75 11.20 -5.10
N GLU A 261 -25.32 12.19 -5.77
CA GLU A 261 -24.61 12.95 -6.81
C GLU A 261 -23.39 13.72 -6.27
N GLN A 262 -23.44 14.17 -5.02
CA GLN A 262 -22.32 14.87 -4.39
C GLN A 262 -21.17 13.92 -4.10
N GLU A 263 -21.45 12.74 -3.57
CA GLU A 263 -20.46 11.69 -3.34
C GLU A 263 -19.86 11.21 -4.65
N TRP A 264 -20.67 11.06 -5.69
CA TRP A 264 -20.17 10.71 -7.01
C TRP A 264 -19.20 11.75 -7.54
N GLN A 265 -19.56 13.05 -7.49
CA GLN A 265 -18.71 14.14 -7.97
C GLN A 265 -17.42 14.24 -7.15
N HIS A 266 -17.51 14.10 -5.83
CA HIS A 266 -16.35 14.15 -4.94
C HIS A 266 -15.39 12.98 -5.24
N THR A 267 -15.90 11.76 -5.34
CA THR A 267 -15.09 10.59 -5.68
C THR A 267 -14.47 10.71 -7.08
N ASP A 268 -15.24 11.19 -8.07
CA ASP A 268 -14.72 11.42 -9.43
C ASP A 268 -13.56 12.41 -9.44
N SER A 269 -13.70 13.51 -8.71
CA SER A 269 -12.63 14.50 -8.53
C SER A 269 -11.38 13.89 -7.90
N LEU A 270 -11.54 13.10 -6.84
CA LEU A 270 -10.43 12.47 -6.13
C LEU A 270 -9.75 11.37 -6.95
N LEU A 271 -10.48 10.61 -7.75
CA LEU A 271 -9.88 9.63 -8.67
C LEU A 271 -9.06 10.31 -9.78
N ASN A 272 -9.45 11.48 -10.25
CA ASN A 272 -8.61 12.27 -11.14
C ASN A 272 -7.33 12.76 -10.45
N VAL A 273 -7.42 13.26 -9.21
CA VAL A 273 -6.24 13.62 -8.39
C VAL A 273 -5.32 12.42 -8.19
N GLN A 274 -5.88 11.26 -7.88
CA GLN A 274 -5.12 10.01 -7.70
C GLN A 274 -4.41 9.60 -8.98
N LEU A 275 -5.08 9.67 -10.14
CA LEU A 275 -4.47 9.30 -11.42
C LEU A 275 -3.29 10.19 -11.78
N GLU A 276 -3.42 11.51 -11.63
CA GLU A 276 -2.32 12.43 -11.89
C GLU A 276 -1.15 12.23 -10.93
N ASN A 277 -1.44 11.98 -9.64
CA ASN A 277 -0.40 11.66 -8.67
C ASN A 277 0.26 10.30 -8.95
N ALA A 278 -0.48 9.29 -9.40
CA ALA A 278 0.08 7.99 -9.80
C ALA A 278 1.05 8.14 -10.98
N LYS A 279 0.71 8.97 -11.97
CA LYS A 279 1.60 9.30 -13.11
C LYS A 279 2.86 10.05 -12.63
N GLU A 280 2.71 11.01 -11.70
CA GLU A 280 3.83 11.73 -11.09
C GLU A 280 4.79 10.76 -10.40
N TRP A 281 4.27 9.83 -9.58
CA TRP A 281 5.06 8.81 -8.91
C TRP A 281 5.85 7.96 -9.89
N ARG A 282 5.17 7.34 -10.86
CA ARG A 282 5.81 6.52 -11.88
C ARG A 282 6.94 7.28 -12.59
N ASN A 283 6.62 8.47 -13.10
CA ASN A 283 7.55 9.23 -13.92
C ASN A 283 8.77 9.70 -13.11
N THR A 284 8.56 10.19 -11.89
CA THR A 284 9.63 10.65 -11.01
C THR A 284 10.53 9.52 -10.57
N CYS A 285 9.95 8.41 -10.08
CA CYS A 285 10.73 7.28 -9.58
C CYS A 285 11.51 6.58 -10.70
N LEU A 286 10.86 6.24 -11.82
CA LEU A 286 11.55 5.56 -12.91
C LEU A 286 12.65 6.43 -13.52
N LYS A 287 12.41 7.74 -13.68
CA LYS A 287 13.43 8.66 -14.17
C LYS A 287 14.62 8.78 -13.22
N TYR A 288 14.38 8.85 -11.92
CA TYR A 288 15.44 8.86 -10.92
C TYR A 288 16.24 7.56 -10.92
N PHE A 289 15.59 6.41 -10.86
CA PHE A 289 16.27 5.11 -10.85
C PHE A 289 17.00 4.82 -12.16
N GLN A 290 16.51 5.34 -13.29
CA GLN A 290 17.23 5.26 -14.58
C GLN A 290 18.59 5.95 -14.54
N THR A 291 18.77 6.98 -13.71
CA THR A 291 20.08 7.64 -13.56
C THR A 291 21.16 6.68 -13.04
N PHE A 292 20.78 5.62 -12.35
CA PHE A 292 21.66 4.56 -11.85
C PHE A 292 21.68 3.33 -12.74
N SER A 293 20.52 2.80 -13.10
CA SER A 293 20.41 1.58 -13.90
C SER A 293 20.97 1.74 -15.32
N LYS A 294 20.89 2.95 -15.89
CA LYS A 294 21.24 3.26 -17.30
C LYS A 294 20.43 2.46 -18.33
N MET A 295 19.38 1.77 -17.91
CA MET A 295 18.53 0.95 -18.76
C MET A 295 17.36 1.76 -19.33
N LYS A 296 16.84 1.32 -20.50
CA LYS A 296 15.64 1.92 -21.09
C LYS A 296 14.44 1.72 -20.15
N ILE A 297 13.61 2.76 -19.96
CA ILE A 297 12.31 2.63 -19.32
C ILE A 297 11.37 1.88 -20.28
N TYR A 298 10.67 0.88 -19.75
CA TYR A 298 9.66 0.11 -20.49
C TYR A 298 8.28 0.70 -20.18
N GLU A 299 7.49 0.92 -21.23
CA GLU A 299 6.10 1.36 -21.17
C GLU A 299 5.15 0.17 -21.12
#